data_923ae4a82ba5d36d77b1730e484c7867
#
_entry.id   923ae4a82ba5d36d77b1730e484c7867
#
_cell.length_a   1.000
_cell.length_b   1.000
_cell.length_c   1.000
_cell.angle_alpha   90.00
_cell.angle_beta   90.00
_cell.angle_gamma   90.00
#
_symmetry.space_group_name_H-M   'P 1'
#
loop_
_entity.id
_entity.type
_entity.pdbx_description
1 polymer ?
#
loop_
_entity_poly.entity_id
_entity_poly.type
_entity_poly.pdbx_seq_one_letter_code
_entity_poly.pdbx_strand_id
1 'polypeptide(L)'
;VIYNRSGSAIALAEESDFDWDAIFEDATWFHFSGITPAISDTLAKVCLTACKKAKEKGMTVSCDLNYRSKLWSGEKANKVMTEICQYVDICIANEDDAIGIFQLEPVGEGTEKNEYIAKELMKRFPFKMVAAVWRTETSITTFKLQSMIYTDGKAYYSKEYFMHILDYIGAGDAFCAGLIYACLQKYDAQKMVEFANAASCLKHTVSGDFNLVTADEVSQLAF
;
A
#
# COMPACT_ATOMS: atom_id res chain seq x y z
N VAL A 1 -15.22 8.03 -11.30
CA VAL A 1 -14.01 8.67 -11.85
C VAL A 1 -13.49 7.80 -12.99
N ILE A 2 -13.17 8.42 -14.13
CA ILE A 2 -12.54 7.75 -15.27
C ILE A 2 -11.09 8.23 -15.34
N TYR A 3 -10.14 7.30 -15.16
CA TYR A 3 -8.72 7.60 -15.27
C TYR A 3 -8.24 7.36 -16.69
N ASN A 4 -7.81 8.42 -17.38
CA ASN A 4 -7.10 8.30 -18.64
C ASN A 4 -5.59 8.49 -18.38
N ARG A 5 -4.83 7.40 -18.40
CA ARG A 5 -3.38 7.41 -18.17
C ARG A 5 -2.56 7.41 -19.45
N SER A 6 -3.19 7.11 -20.59
CA SER A 6 -2.49 7.09 -21.88
C SER A 6 -1.96 8.48 -22.24
N GLY A 7 -0.71 8.55 -22.70
CA GLY A 7 -0.06 9.80 -23.05
C GLY A 7 0.41 10.68 -21.90
N SER A 8 0.27 10.23 -20.65
CA SER A 8 0.91 10.92 -19.51
C SER A 8 2.42 10.70 -19.53
N ALA A 9 3.19 11.63 -18.94
CA ALA A 9 4.65 11.53 -18.89
C ALA A 9 5.11 10.17 -18.32
N ILE A 10 4.49 9.72 -17.23
CA ILE A 10 4.84 8.40 -16.64
C ILE A 10 4.50 7.24 -17.57
N ALA A 11 3.39 7.31 -18.32
CA ALA A 11 3.00 6.22 -19.22
C ALA A 11 3.94 6.09 -20.45
N LEU A 12 4.65 7.17 -20.79
CA LEU A 12 5.61 7.24 -21.89
C LEU A 12 7.06 7.12 -21.43
N ALA A 13 7.29 7.06 -20.10
CA ALA A 13 8.63 7.00 -19.54
C ALA A 13 9.35 5.70 -19.89
N GLU A 14 10.65 5.81 -20.14
CA GLU A 14 11.56 4.71 -20.42
C GLU A 14 12.58 4.54 -19.30
N GLU A 15 13.30 3.42 -19.28
CA GLU A 15 14.29 3.12 -18.23
C GLU A 15 15.41 4.16 -18.20
N SER A 16 15.78 4.72 -19.36
CA SER A 16 16.80 5.76 -19.51
C SER A 16 16.41 7.12 -18.90
N ASP A 17 15.14 7.34 -18.60
CA ASP A 17 14.66 8.58 -17.97
C ASP A 17 14.96 8.65 -16.46
N PHE A 18 15.42 7.53 -15.87
CA PHE A 18 15.63 7.40 -14.43
C PHE A 18 17.11 7.16 -14.09
N ASP A 19 17.79 8.16 -13.59
CA ASP A 19 19.10 8.01 -12.95
C ASP A 19 18.89 7.56 -11.49
N TRP A 20 18.78 6.24 -11.28
CA TRP A 20 18.51 5.66 -9.95
C TRP A 20 19.63 5.96 -8.95
N ASP A 21 20.87 6.18 -9.40
CA ASP A 21 21.95 6.49 -8.49
C ASP A 21 21.82 7.91 -7.94
N ALA A 22 21.43 8.86 -8.78
CA ALA A 22 21.11 10.23 -8.36
C ALA A 22 19.78 10.29 -7.57
N ILE A 23 18.72 9.57 -8.02
CA ILE A 23 17.41 9.55 -7.34
C ILE A 23 17.52 9.00 -5.93
N PHE A 24 18.37 8.00 -5.69
CA PHE A 24 18.52 7.32 -4.42
C PHE A 24 19.74 7.75 -3.60
N GLU A 25 20.40 8.88 -3.95
CA GLU A 25 21.65 9.31 -3.31
C GLU A 25 21.53 9.39 -1.77
N ASP A 26 20.51 10.08 -1.26
CA ASP A 26 20.28 10.26 0.17
C ASP A 26 19.01 9.52 0.68
N ALA A 27 18.45 8.65 -0.14
CA ALA A 27 17.19 7.97 0.19
C ALA A 27 17.44 6.73 1.06
N THR A 28 16.57 6.54 2.06
CA THR A 28 16.57 5.36 2.93
C THR A 28 15.34 4.47 2.72
N TRP A 29 14.36 4.98 1.96
CA TRP A 29 13.08 4.30 1.72
C TRP A 29 12.61 4.54 0.29
N PHE A 30 12.18 3.47 -0.36
CA PHE A 30 11.50 3.52 -1.65
C PHE A 30 10.10 2.96 -1.53
N HIS A 31 9.10 3.72 -1.96
CA HIS A 31 7.70 3.27 -2.02
C HIS A 31 7.16 3.39 -3.44
N PHE A 32 6.41 2.38 -3.88
CA PHE A 32 5.71 2.41 -5.15
C PHE A 32 4.32 1.79 -5.07
N SER A 33 3.46 2.18 -5.98
CA SER A 33 2.14 1.57 -6.17
C SER A 33 2.20 0.53 -7.29
N GLY A 34 1.52 -0.59 -7.10
CA GLY A 34 1.31 -1.63 -8.13
C GLY A 34 0.52 -1.13 -9.36
N ILE A 35 -0.03 0.09 -9.31
CA ILE A 35 -0.57 0.75 -10.50
C ILE A 35 0.55 1.03 -11.51
N THR A 36 1.72 1.46 -11.07
CA THR A 36 2.82 1.86 -11.97
C THR A 36 3.26 0.72 -12.90
N PRO A 37 3.61 -0.49 -12.42
CA PRO A 37 3.97 -1.58 -13.29
C PRO A 37 2.80 -2.10 -14.15
N ALA A 38 1.56 -1.79 -13.78
CA ALA A 38 0.38 -2.16 -14.55
C ALA A 38 0.14 -1.31 -15.80
N ILE A 39 0.75 -0.11 -15.88
CA ILE A 39 0.53 0.84 -16.99
C ILE A 39 1.16 0.32 -18.29
N SER A 40 2.39 -0.22 -18.24
CA SER A 40 3.08 -0.75 -19.42
C SER A 40 4.15 -1.78 -19.04
N ASP A 41 4.60 -2.58 -20.03
CA ASP A 41 5.69 -3.52 -19.85
C ASP A 41 7.03 -2.81 -19.55
N THR A 42 7.22 -1.62 -20.09
CA THR A 42 8.39 -0.78 -19.81
C THR A 42 8.37 -0.36 -18.34
N LEU A 43 7.25 0.14 -17.84
CA LEU A 43 7.15 0.55 -16.43
C LEU A 43 7.24 -0.62 -15.45
N ALA A 44 6.81 -1.81 -15.85
CA ALA A 44 7.05 -3.01 -15.05
C ALA A 44 8.56 -3.27 -14.87
N LYS A 45 9.36 -3.11 -15.93
CA LYS A 45 10.82 -3.22 -15.87
C LYS A 45 11.44 -2.08 -15.05
N VAL A 46 10.98 -0.85 -15.26
CA VAL A 46 11.43 0.32 -14.48
C VAL A 46 11.20 0.10 -12.98
N CYS A 47 10.02 -0.38 -12.57
CA CYS A 47 9.74 -0.69 -11.17
C CYS A 47 10.66 -1.81 -10.62
N LEU A 48 10.89 -2.85 -11.41
CA LEU A 48 11.79 -3.94 -11.00
C LEU A 48 13.22 -3.44 -10.82
N THR A 49 13.73 -2.64 -11.78
CA THR A 49 15.06 -2.03 -11.70
C THR A 49 15.15 -1.12 -10.46
N ALA A 50 14.15 -0.28 -10.22
CA ALA A 50 14.11 0.58 -9.04
C ALA A 50 14.19 -0.24 -7.73
N CYS A 51 13.39 -1.31 -7.62
CA CYS A 51 13.42 -2.18 -6.44
C CYS A 51 14.80 -2.83 -6.23
N LYS A 52 15.42 -3.36 -7.30
CA LYS A 52 16.76 -3.94 -7.25
C LYS A 52 17.79 -2.91 -6.76
N LYS A 53 17.80 -1.71 -7.37
CA LYS A 53 18.70 -0.61 -7.00
C LYS A 53 18.49 -0.15 -5.56
N ALA A 54 17.24 -0.02 -5.11
CA ALA A 54 16.93 0.31 -3.73
C ALA A 54 17.50 -0.74 -2.75
N LYS A 55 17.35 -2.03 -3.07
CA LYS A 55 17.92 -3.12 -2.23
C LYS A 55 19.43 -3.15 -2.26
N GLU A 56 20.09 -2.89 -3.39
CA GLU A 56 21.55 -2.76 -3.51
C GLU A 56 22.10 -1.64 -2.60
N LYS A 57 21.33 -0.54 -2.45
CA LYS A 57 21.66 0.58 -1.55
C LYS A 57 21.23 0.34 -0.08
N GLY A 58 20.66 -0.81 0.25
CA GLY A 58 20.21 -1.14 1.62
C GLY A 58 18.93 -0.43 2.06
N MET A 59 18.18 0.13 1.13
CA MET A 59 16.93 0.84 1.43
C MET A 59 15.82 -0.12 1.83
N THR A 60 14.87 0.38 2.60
CA THR A 60 13.57 -0.28 2.80
C THR A 60 12.70 -0.07 1.57
N VAL A 61 12.10 -1.14 1.06
CA VAL A 61 11.17 -1.09 -0.08
C VAL A 61 9.77 -1.42 0.40
N SER A 62 8.80 -0.55 0.11
CA SER A 62 7.37 -0.81 0.35
C SER A 62 6.54 -0.71 -0.90
N CYS A 63 5.48 -1.49 -0.97
CA CYS A 63 4.56 -1.53 -2.09
C CYS A 63 3.10 -1.55 -1.61
N ASP A 64 2.27 -0.67 -2.16
CA ASP A 64 0.82 -0.84 -2.19
C ASP A 64 0.46 -1.63 -3.45
N LEU A 65 -0.03 -2.86 -3.31
CA LEU A 65 -0.33 -3.75 -4.45
C LEU A 65 -1.37 -3.14 -5.40
N ASN A 66 -2.37 -2.50 -4.85
CA ASN A 66 -3.30 -1.59 -5.53
C ASN A 66 -3.81 -2.14 -6.89
N TYR A 67 -4.26 -3.40 -6.90
CA TYR A 67 -4.66 -4.11 -8.11
C TYR A 67 -5.77 -3.38 -8.88
N ARG A 68 -5.61 -3.30 -10.17
CA ARG A 68 -6.59 -2.69 -11.07
C ARG A 68 -6.85 -3.60 -12.28
N SER A 69 -7.91 -4.38 -12.22
CA SER A 69 -8.31 -5.31 -13.29
C SER A 69 -8.52 -4.64 -14.66
N LYS A 70 -8.76 -3.31 -14.68
CA LYS A 70 -8.87 -2.53 -15.92
C LYS A 70 -7.53 -2.21 -16.59
N LEU A 71 -6.40 -2.38 -15.90
CA LEU A 71 -5.06 -2.10 -16.42
C LEU A 71 -4.38 -3.36 -16.95
N TRP A 72 -4.56 -4.49 -16.27
CA TRP A 72 -3.93 -5.75 -16.63
C TRP A 72 -4.73 -6.97 -16.16
N SER A 73 -4.48 -8.12 -16.79
CA SER A 73 -5.07 -9.38 -16.35
C SER A 73 -4.41 -9.86 -15.05
N GLY A 74 -5.14 -10.69 -14.28
CA GLY A 74 -4.58 -11.34 -13.09
C GLY A 74 -3.35 -12.19 -13.40
N GLU A 75 -3.31 -12.87 -14.55
CA GLU A 75 -2.14 -13.66 -14.99
C GLU A 75 -0.90 -12.77 -15.19
N LYS A 76 -1.06 -11.64 -15.90
CA LYS A 76 0.04 -10.69 -16.10
C LYS A 76 0.46 -10.04 -14.77
N ALA A 77 -0.50 -9.66 -13.95
CA ALA A 77 -0.25 -9.10 -12.62
C ALA A 77 0.53 -10.10 -11.75
N ASN A 78 0.12 -11.37 -11.73
CA ASN A 78 0.82 -12.43 -11.00
C ASN A 78 2.28 -12.56 -11.44
N LYS A 79 2.52 -12.67 -12.75
CA LYS A 79 3.87 -12.83 -13.29
C LYS A 79 4.79 -11.67 -12.89
N VAL A 80 4.33 -10.44 -13.09
CA VAL A 80 5.13 -9.23 -12.83
C VAL A 80 5.33 -9.00 -11.34
N MET A 81 4.25 -9.04 -10.56
CA MET A 81 4.34 -8.77 -9.12
C MET A 81 5.05 -9.86 -8.34
N THR A 82 4.99 -11.12 -8.78
CA THR A 82 5.78 -12.19 -8.16
C THR A 82 7.28 -11.92 -8.25
N GLU A 83 7.75 -11.35 -9.36
CA GLU A 83 9.16 -10.98 -9.51
C GLU A 83 9.52 -9.73 -8.67
N ILE A 84 8.70 -8.68 -8.74
CA ILE A 84 8.95 -7.42 -8.02
C ILE A 84 8.88 -7.63 -6.50
N CYS A 85 7.91 -8.40 -6.00
CA CYS A 85 7.72 -8.64 -4.57
C CYS A 85 8.88 -9.38 -3.89
N GLN A 86 9.81 -10.00 -4.64
CA GLN A 86 11.05 -10.55 -4.07
C GLN A 86 11.98 -9.48 -3.49
N TYR A 87 11.76 -8.21 -3.82
CA TYR A 87 12.55 -7.07 -3.36
C TYR A 87 11.80 -6.16 -2.37
N VAL A 88 10.57 -6.53 -1.99
CA VAL A 88 9.72 -5.72 -1.11
C VAL A 88 9.86 -6.19 0.34
N ASP A 89 10.04 -5.23 1.26
CA ASP A 89 10.08 -5.49 2.71
C ASP A 89 8.69 -5.34 3.35
N ILE A 90 7.90 -4.36 2.89
CA ILE A 90 6.58 -4.03 3.45
C ILE A 90 5.54 -4.00 2.34
N CYS A 91 4.54 -4.84 2.47
CA CYS A 91 3.46 -4.98 1.50
C CYS A 91 2.16 -4.45 2.08
N ILE A 92 1.52 -3.53 1.38
CA ILE A 92 0.14 -3.13 1.66
C ILE A 92 -0.76 -3.90 0.67
N ALA A 93 -1.66 -4.70 1.22
CA ALA A 93 -2.50 -5.59 0.43
C ALA A 93 -3.88 -5.74 1.06
N ASN A 94 -4.91 -5.68 0.25
CA ASN A 94 -6.26 -6.04 0.63
C ASN A 94 -6.67 -7.40 0.01
N GLU A 95 -7.90 -7.83 0.28
CA GLU A 95 -8.45 -9.09 -0.25
C GLU A 95 -8.46 -9.12 -1.78
N ASP A 96 -8.91 -8.04 -2.42
CA ASP A 96 -8.98 -7.94 -3.88
C ASP A 96 -7.59 -8.05 -4.53
N ASP A 97 -6.55 -7.50 -3.88
CA ASP A 97 -5.17 -7.62 -4.33
C ASP A 97 -4.67 -9.06 -4.23
N ALA A 98 -4.95 -9.71 -3.10
CA ALA A 98 -4.52 -11.09 -2.86
C ALA A 98 -5.16 -12.08 -3.86
N ILE A 99 -6.44 -11.91 -4.12
CA ILE A 99 -7.18 -12.72 -5.10
C ILE A 99 -6.73 -12.36 -6.52
N GLY A 100 -6.78 -11.07 -6.86
CA GLY A 100 -6.58 -10.61 -8.23
C GLY A 100 -5.16 -10.78 -8.76
N ILE A 101 -4.16 -10.61 -7.91
CA ILE A 101 -2.74 -10.76 -8.28
C ILE A 101 -2.26 -12.18 -8.04
N PHE A 102 -2.44 -12.70 -6.81
CA PHE A 102 -1.78 -13.93 -6.39
C PHE A 102 -2.68 -15.15 -6.40
N GLN A 103 -3.94 -14.99 -6.82
CA GLN A 103 -4.93 -16.08 -6.89
C GLN A 103 -5.05 -16.83 -5.56
N LEU A 104 -4.92 -16.08 -4.45
CA LEU A 104 -5.19 -16.62 -3.13
C LEU A 104 -6.68 -16.86 -2.97
N GLU A 105 -7.03 -18.01 -2.40
CA GLU A 105 -8.39 -18.28 -1.95
C GLU A 105 -8.45 -17.95 -0.44
N PRO A 106 -8.98 -16.78 -0.05
CA PRO A 106 -9.00 -16.38 1.36
C PRO A 106 -9.88 -17.33 2.18
N VAL A 107 -9.39 -17.69 3.37
CA VAL A 107 -10.09 -18.54 4.32
C VAL A 107 -10.44 -17.73 5.56
N GLY A 108 -11.62 -17.99 6.14
CA GLY A 108 -12.15 -17.26 7.31
C GLY A 108 -13.01 -16.05 6.94
N GLU A 109 -13.44 -15.33 7.93
CA GLU A 109 -14.24 -14.11 7.80
C GLU A 109 -13.62 -12.96 8.61
N GLY A 110 -13.93 -11.71 8.21
CA GLY A 110 -13.49 -10.53 8.92
C GLY A 110 -11.96 -10.46 9.11
N THR A 111 -11.52 -10.32 10.35
CA THR A 111 -10.10 -10.20 10.71
C THR A 111 -9.30 -11.47 10.47
N GLU A 112 -9.89 -12.66 10.62
CA GLU A 112 -9.23 -13.94 10.38
C GLU A 112 -8.79 -14.06 8.92
N LYS A 113 -9.63 -13.60 8.01
CA LYS A 113 -9.32 -13.57 6.58
C LYS A 113 -8.10 -12.70 6.27
N ASN A 114 -8.02 -11.50 6.86
CA ASN A 114 -6.88 -10.60 6.67
C ASN A 114 -5.57 -11.20 7.22
N GLU A 115 -5.65 -11.86 8.39
CA GLU A 115 -4.49 -12.59 8.92
C GLU A 115 -4.06 -13.75 8.02
N TYR A 116 -5.01 -14.51 7.49
CA TYR A 116 -4.72 -15.60 6.56
C TYR A 116 -3.98 -15.08 5.32
N ILE A 117 -4.51 -14.01 4.70
CA ILE A 117 -3.88 -13.37 3.54
C ILE A 117 -2.45 -12.94 3.87
N ALA A 118 -2.25 -12.24 4.98
CA ALA A 118 -0.92 -11.77 5.39
C ALA A 118 0.06 -12.93 5.59
N LYS A 119 -0.36 -14.00 6.28
CA LYS A 119 0.43 -15.22 6.50
C LYS A 119 0.83 -15.89 5.18
N GLU A 120 -0.12 -16.03 4.24
CA GLU A 120 0.16 -16.65 2.95
C GLU A 120 1.10 -15.81 2.08
N LEU A 121 0.94 -14.48 2.09
CA LEU A 121 1.86 -13.59 1.39
C LEU A 121 3.28 -13.65 1.97
N MET A 122 3.42 -13.66 3.30
CA MET A 122 4.73 -13.77 3.96
C MET A 122 5.39 -15.15 3.80
N LYS A 123 4.64 -16.21 3.50
CA LYS A 123 5.20 -17.50 3.11
C LYS A 123 5.78 -17.49 1.69
N ARG A 124 5.19 -16.68 0.79
CA ARG A 124 5.59 -16.62 -0.62
C ARG A 124 6.71 -15.63 -0.89
N PHE A 125 6.77 -14.56 -0.09
CA PHE A 125 7.66 -13.42 -0.31
C PHE A 125 8.44 -13.05 0.95
N PRO A 126 9.60 -12.36 0.81
CA PRO A 126 10.44 -11.98 1.95
C PRO A 126 9.90 -10.76 2.73
N PHE A 127 8.58 -10.58 2.77
CA PHE A 127 7.97 -9.48 3.49
C PHE A 127 8.26 -9.57 4.99
N LYS A 128 8.67 -8.46 5.57
CA LYS A 128 8.81 -8.29 7.02
C LYS A 128 7.49 -7.85 7.66
N MET A 129 6.63 -7.21 6.86
CA MET A 129 5.35 -6.70 7.29
C MET A 129 4.33 -6.78 6.14
N VAL A 130 3.11 -7.17 6.46
CA VAL A 130 1.95 -7.00 5.59
C VAL A 130 0.93 -6.12 6.31
N ALA A 131 0.45 -5.08 5.65
CA ALA A 131 -0.56 -4.18 6.18
C ALA A 131 -1.81 -4.21 5.30
N ALA A 132 -2.97 -4.03 5.93
CA ALA A 132 -4.25 -3.94 5.25
C ALA A 132 -5.13 -2.86 5.89
N VAL A 133 -5.89 -2.16 5.08
CA VAL A 133 -6.92 -1.22 5.52
C VAL A 133 -8.22 -1.51 4.78
N TRP A 134 -9.33 -1.56 5.50
CA TRP A 134 -10.63 -1.84 4.90
C TRP A 134 -11.74 -0.97 5.49
N ARG A 135 -12.74 -0.77 4.67
CA ARG A 135 -13.97 -0.06 5.03
C ARG A 135 -15.13 -1.04 5.02
N THR A 136 -15.97 -0.94 6.03
CA THR A 136 -17.24 -1.67 6.11
C THR A 136 -18.37 -0.65 6.13
N GLU A 137 -19.31 -0.80 5.21
CA GLU A 137 -20.52 0.01 5.19
C GLU A 137 -21.42 -0.41 6.36
N THR A 138 -21.75 0.53 7.25
CA THR A 138 -22.60 0.29 8.41
C THR A 138 -23.99 0.89 8.23
N SER A 139 -24.11 1.90 7.38
CA SER A 139 -25.37 2.50 6.90
C SER A 139 -25.11 3.20 5.56
N ILE A 140 -26.15 3.77 4.96
CA ILE A 140 -26.06 4.51 3.69
C ILE A 140 -25.02 5.66 3.73
N THR A 141 -24.76 6.22 4.91
CA THR A 141 -23.88 7.38 5.08
C THR A 141 -22.74 7.17 6.06
N THR A 142 -22.72 6.05 6.78
CA THR A 142 -21.73 5.78 7.83
C THR A 142 -20.89 4.58 7.45
N PHE A 143 -19.59 4.74 7.54
CA PHE A 143 -18.59 3.71 7.26
C PHE A 143 -17.74 3.47 8.51
N LYS A 144 -17.37 2.22 8.68
CA LYS A 144 -16.38 1.81 9.66
C LYS A 144 -15.06 1.57 8.95
N LEU A 145 -14.00 2.22 9.43
CA LEU A 145 -12.63 2.03 8.96
C LEU A 145 -11.83 1.29 10.01
N GLN A 146 -11.12 0.27 9.59
CA GLN A 146 -10.19 -0.49 10.43
C GLN A 146 -9.00 -0.95 9.60
N SER A 147 -7.88 -1.19 10.25
CA SER A 147 -6.66 -1.67 9.62
C SER A 147 -5.95 -2.72 10.46
N MET A 148 -5.04 -3.43 9.83
CA MET A 148 -4.19 -4.44 10.44
C MET A 148 -2.76 -4.30 9.95
N ILE A 149 -1.81 -4.56 10.83
CA ILE A 149 -0.41 -4.86 10.51
C ILE A 149 -0.12 -6.27 11.00
N TYR A 150 0.44 -7.10 10.13
CA TYR A 150 0.97 -8.41 10.48
C TYR A 150 2.50 -8.37 10.36
N THR A 151 3.18 -8.54 11.47
CA THR A 151 4.65 -8.56 11.57
C THR A 151 5.08 -9.44 12.74
N ASP A 152 6.28 -10.01 12.68
CA ASP A 152 6.85 -10.88 13.73
C ASP A 152 5.92 -12.02 14.17
N GLY A 153 5.15 -12.56 13.21
CA GLY A 153 4.20 -13.66 13.47
C GLY A 153 2.92 -13.26 14.18
N LYS A 154 2.64 -11.97 14.35
CA LYS A 154 1.49 -11.45 15.10
C LYS A 154 0.74 -10.39 14.32
N ALA A 155 -0.60 -10.39 14.45
CA ALA A 155 -1.46 -9.34 13.94
C ALA A 155 -1.71 -8.28 15.02
N TYR A 156 -1.69 -7.01 14.59
CA TYR A 156 -2.03 -5.82 15.36
C TYR A 156 -3.15 -5.10 14.65
N TYR A 157 -4.22 -4.80 15.36
CA TYR A 157 -5.40 -4.14 14.80
C TYR A 157 -5.53 -2.74 15.36
N SER A 158 -5.92 -1.81 14.48
CA SER A 158 -6.29 -0.47 14.91
C SER A 158 -7.65 -0.46 15.61
N LYS A 159 -7.91 0.60 16.36
CA LYS A 159 -9.28 0.95 16.75
C LYS A 159 -10.14 1.18 15.50
N GLU A 160 -11.45 1.04 15.66
CA GLU A 160 -12.43 1.28 14.62
C GLU A 160 -12.83 2.75 14.62
N TYR A 161 -12.81 3.38 13.43
CA TYR A 161 -13.36 4.72 13.25
C TYR A 161 -14.71 4.61 12.55
N PHE A 162 -15.73 5.27 13.11
CA PHE A 162 -17.03 5.44 12.47
C PHE A 162 -17.10 6.85 11.91
N MET A 163 -17.32 6.98 10.61
CA MET A 163 -17.24 8.28 9.94
C MET A 163 -18.23 8.43 8.79
N HIS A 164 -18.55 9.67 8.49
CA HIS A 164 -19.15 10.07 7.23
C HIS A 164 -18.04 10.43 6.25
N ILE A 165 -18.06 9.84 5.08
CA ILE A 165 -17.05 10.10 4.06
C ILE A 165 -17.44 11.34 3.27
N LEU A 166 -16.58 12.37 3.28
CA LEU A 166 -16.67 13.50 2.39
C LEU A 166 -16.05 13.15 1.03
N ASP A 167 -14.84 12.55 1.05
CA ASP A 167 -14.14 12.10 -0.13
C ASP A 167 -13.28 10.88 0.23
N TYR A 168 -13.22 9.91 -0.67
CA TYR A 168 -12.41 8.69 -0.46
C TYR A 168 -11.13 8.65 -1.32
N ILE A 169 -10.95 9.66 -2.20
CA ILE A 169 -9.76 9.74 -3.06
C ILE A 169 -8.53 9.99 -2.19
N GLY A 170 -7.45 9.21 -2.40
CA GLY A 170 -6.20 9.33 -1.66
C GLY A 170 -6.22 8.78 -0.23
N ALA A 171 -7.32 8.15 0.23
CA ALA A 171 -7.37 7.60 1.59
C ALA A 171 -6.46 6.37 1.77
N GLY A 172 -6.29 5.55 0.73
CA GLY A 172 -5.29 4.47 0.70
C GLY A 172 -3.87 5.02 0.73
N ASP A 173 -3.59 6.05 -0.07
CA ASP A 173 -2.28 6.72 -0.10
C ASP A 173 -1.95 7.36 1.25
N ALA A 174 -2.95 7.95 1.94
CA ALA A 174 -2.80 8.48 3.28
C ALA A 174 -2.48 7.39 4.32
N PHE A 175 -3.08 6.20 4.19
CA PHE A 175 -2.71 5.04 5.00
C PHE A 175 -1.26 4.64 4.77
N CYS A 176 -0.84 4.52 3.51
CA CYS A 176 0.54 4.19 3.15
C CYS A 176 1.53 5.22 3.70
N ALA A 177 1.23 6.51 3.53
CA ALA A 177 2.05 7.60 4.05
C ALA A 177 2.16 7.57 5.58
N GLY A 178 1.03 7.35 6.27
CA GLY A 178 0.98 7.20 7.72
C GLY A 178 1.80 6.01 8.22
N LEU A 179 1.72 4.88 7.53
CA LEU A 179 2.51 3.69 7.85
C LEU A 179 4.01 3.94 7.68
N ILE A 180 4.41 4.52 6.55
CA ILE A 180 5.81 4.86 6.28
C ILE A 180 6.34 5.83 7.33
N TYR A 181 5.58 6.89 7.64
CA TYR A 181 5.94 7.85 8.70
C TYR A 181 6.14 7.15 10.04
N ALA A 182 5.19 6.32 10.46
CA ALA A 182 5.26 5.61 11.74
C ALA A 182 6.48 4.66 11.81
N CYS A 183 6.81 3.99 10.70
CA CYS A 183 8.03 3.18 10.59
C CYS A 183 9.30 4.03 10.73
N LEU A 184 9.37 5.19 10.07
CA LEU A 184 10.52 6.11 10.16
C LEU A 184 10.66 6.69 11.56
N GLN A 185 9.54 6.93 12.28
CA GLN A 185 9.54 7.32 13.69
C GLN A 185 9.84 6.16 14.66
N LYS A 186 10.01 4.95 14.14
CA LYS A 186 10.30 3.72 14.93
C LYS A 186 9.23 3.44 15.99
N TYR A 187 7.96 3.70 15.68
CA TYR A 187 6.85 3.31 16.54
C TYR A 187 6.80 1.78 16.68
N ASP A 188 6.25 1.29 17.79
CA ASP A 188 5.89 -0.12 17.87
C ASP A 188 4.72 -0.46 16.94
N ALA A 189 4.51 -1.74 16.64
CA ALA A 189 3.54 -2.19 15.65
C ALA A 189 2.09 -1.75 15.96
N GLN A 190 1.71 -1.68 17.26
CA GLN A 190 0.40 -1.19 17.65
C GLN A 190 0.24 0.31 17.35
N LYS A 191 1.24 1.11 17.67
CA LYS A 191 1.22 2.53 17.35
C LYS A 191 1.29 2.78 15.84
N MET A 192 2.03 1.96 15.10
CA MET A 192 2.08 2.06 13.62
C MET A 192 0.70 1.90 13.01
N VAL A 193 -0.05 0.85 13.39
CA VAL A 193 -1.36 0.58 12.83
C VAL A 193 -2.39 1.64 13.22
N GLU A 194 -2.33 2.15 14.46
CA GLU A 194 -3.21 3.24 14.92
C GLU A 194 -2.94 4.53 14.13
N PHE A 195 -1.68 4.91 13.99
CA PHE A 195 -1.30 6.13 13.26
C PHE A 195 -1.68 6.05 11.77
N ALA A 196 -1.39 4.93 11.11
CA ALA A 196 -1.72 4.73 9.69
C ALA A 196 -3.25 4.77 9.47
N ASN A 197 -4.02 4.13 10.35
CA ASN A 197 -5.49 4.14 10.28
C ASN A 197 -6.06 5.54 10.51
N ALA A 198 -5.52 6.28 11.49
CA ALA A 198 -5.92 7.67 11.77
C ALA A 198 -5.64 8.60 10.60
N ALA A 199 -4.48 8.47 9.94
CA ALA A 199 -4.15 9.23 8.74
C ALA A 199 -5.14 8.98 7.60
N SER A 200 -5.51 7.73 7.36
CA SER A 200 -6.55 7.36 6.40
C SER A 200 -7.92 7.90 6.79
N CYS A 201 -8.28 7.81 8.09
CA CYS A 201 -9.55 8.33 8.60
C CYS A 201 -9.68 9.84 8.34
N LEU A 202 -8.68 10.62 8.71
CA LEU A 202 -8.68 12.07 8.51
C LEU A 202 -8.76 12.45 7.03
N LYS A 203 -8.07 11.69 6.14
CA LYS A 203 -8.15 11.96 4.70
C LYS A 203 -9.57 11.84 4.16
N HIS A 204 -10.41 10.98 4.70
CA HIS A 204 -11.81 10.88 4.28
C HIS A 204 -12.64 12.15 4.59
N THR A 205 -12.14 13.03 5.44
CA THR A 205 -12.76 14.33 5.77
C THR A 205 -12.23 15.51 4.95
N VAL A 206 -11.27 15.25 4.06
CA VAL A 206 -10.64 16.27 3.21
C VAL A 206 -11.05 16.03 1.76
N SER A 207 -11.63 17.05 1.12
CA SER A 207 -12.02 16.98 -0.30
C SER A 207 -10.80 17.04 -1.21
N GLY A 208 -10.86 16.30 -2.32
CA GLY A 208 -9.81 16.25 -3.33
C GLY A 208 -8.70 15.23 -3.00
N ASP A 209 -7.70 15.17 -3.86
CA ASP A 209 -6.66 14.14 -3.82
C ASP A 209 -5.59 14.39 -2.74
N PHE A 210 -5.24 15.65 -2.52
CA PHE A 210 -4.20 16.02 -1.58
C PHE A 210 -4.61 15.79 -0.12
N ASN A 211 -3.73 15.15 0.65
CA ASN A 211 -3.87 15.08 2.10
C ASN A 211 -3.31 16.37 2.74
N LEU A 212 -4.17 17.11 3.44
CA LEU A 212 -3.81 18.39 4.06
C LEU A 212 -3.61 18.27 5.58
N VAL A 213 -3.71 17.06 6.15
CA VAL A 213 -3.56 16.84 7.58
C VAL A 213 -2.09 16.76 7.98
N THR A 214 -1.80 17.24 9.17
CA THR A 214 -0.45 17.20 9.78
C THR A 214 -0.25 15.94 10.60
N ALA A 215 1.02 15.58 10.87
CA ALA A 215 1.35 14.47 11.76
C ALA A 215 0.82 14.65 13.18
N ASP A 216 0.73 15.91 13.66
CA ASP A 216 0.20 16.22 14.98
C ASP A 216 -1.31 15.94 15.05
N GLU A 217 -2.08 16.36 14.04
CA GLU A 217 -3.53 16.04 13.96
C GLU A 217 -3.77 14.54 13.89
N VAL A 218 -2.95 13.80 13.11
CA VAL A 218 -3.01 12.35 13.07
C VAL A 218 -2.71 11.75 14.44
N SER A 219 -1.68 12.23 15.13
CA SER A 219 -1.32 11.75 16.47
C SER A 219 -2.42 12.00 17.51
N GLN A 220 -3.08 13.16 17.48
CA GLN A 220 -4.19 13.50 18.36
C GLN A 220 -5.40 12.57 18.16
N LEU A 221 -5.64 12.09 16.93
CA LEU A 221 -6.70 11.14 16.66
C LEU A 221 -6.27 9.71 17.01
N ALA A 222 -4.99 9.37 16.77
CA ALA A 222 -4.46 8.02 16.93
C ALA A 222 -4.29 7.64 18.41
N PHE A 223 -3.86 8.56 19.24
CA PHE A 223 -3.44 8.31 20.65
C PHE A 223 -4.24 9.12 21.63
#